data_14831967ec1275312e4f445eace3904a
#
_entry.id   14831967ec1275312e4f445eace3904a
#
_cell.length_a   1.000
_cell.length_b   1.000
_cell.length_c   1.000
_cell.angle_alpha   90.00
_cell.angle_beta   90.00
_cell.angle_gamma   90.00
#
_symmetry.space_group_name_H-M   'P 1'
#
loop_
_entity.id
_entity.type
_entity.pdbx_description
1 polymer ?
#
loop_
_entity_poly.entity_id
_entity_poly.type
_entity_poly.pdbx_seq_one_letter_code
_entity_poly.pdbx_strand_id
1 'polypeptide(L)'
;MAKGMYHYVGEAWKKPTREMLQTRLIQWRAGESATVVDKPLRLDRARTLGYKAKKGFVVVRIRVKRGGRKRPRHEHGRMSRKQHIRKILKMNYQWVAEIRAANHFTNLEVLNSYLIAKDGKYGFYEVIMVDPDKPEIKNDPTMKWICDGANRKRAHRGLTSAAKKSRGLRTKRNTL
;
A
#
# COMPACT_ATOMS: atom_id res chain seq x y z
N MET A 1 13.79 27.62 -15.10
CA MET A 1 13.98 26.31 -15.76
C MET A 1 12.64 25.64 -15.99
N ALA A 2 12.37 25.12 -17.20
CA ALA A 2 11.16 24.37 -17.50
C ALA A 2 11.09 23.08 -16.66
N LYS A 3 9.94 22.80 -16.07
CA LYS A 3 9.74 21.62 -15.23
C LYS A 3 9.12 20.49 -16.06
N GLY A 4 9.52 19.25 -15.81
CA GLY A 4 9.02 18.10 -16.56
C GLY A 4 7.58 17.73 -16.22
N MET A 5 6.93 16.93 -17.07
CA MET A 5 5.53 16.48 -16.94
C MET A 5 5.18 15.95 -15.54
N TYR A 6 6.05 15.14 -14.94
CA TYR A 6 5.79 14.56 -13.60
C TYR A 6 5.71 15.61 -12.49
N HIS A 7 6.39 16.74 -12.64
CA HIS A 7 6.25 17.83 -11.70
C HIS A 7 4.80 18.38 -11.73
N TYR A 8 4.27 18.66 -12.91
CA TYR A 8 2.91 19.20 -13.04
C TYR A 8 1.83 18.18 -12.62
N VAL A 9 2.03 16.90 -12.93
CA VAL A 9 1.15 15.83 -12.42
C VAL A 9 1.18 15.79 -10.89
N GLY A 10 2.37 15.90 -10.29
CA GLY A 10 2.53 15.96 -8.84
C GLY A 10 1.85 17.18 -8.20
N GLU A 11 1.96 18.36 -8.84
CA GLU A 11 1.27 19.59 -8.40
C GLU A 11 -0.26 19.44 -8.47
N ALA A 12 -0.80 18.92 -9.56
CA ALA A 12 -2.24 18.65 -9.71
C ALA A 12 -2.77 17.72 -8.60
N TRP A 13 -1.96 16.73 -8.17
CA TRP A 13 -2.33 15.81 -7.08
C TRP A 13 -2.16 16.39 -5.67
N LYS A 14 -1.48 17.51 -5.49
CA LYS A 14 -1.43 18.18 -4.18
C LYS A 14 -2.77 18.77 -3.78
N LYS A 15 -3.50 19.34 -4.76
CA LYS A 15 -4.82 19.95 -4.55
C LYS A 15 -5.80 19.51 -5.65
N PRO A 16 -6.24 18.24 -5.67
CA PRO A 16 -7.21 17.77 -6.64
C PRO A 16 -8.56 18.47 -6.43
N THR A 17 -9.29 18.73 -7.51
CA THR A 17 -10.63 19.31 -7.42
C THR A 17 -11.57 18.38 -6.65
N ARG A 18 -12.46 18.97 -5.85
CA ARG A 18 -13.41 18.21 -5.02
C ARG A 18 -14.30 17.29 -5.87
N GLU A 19 -14.78 17.80 -6.98
CA GLU A 19 -15.68 17.09 -7.91
C GLU A 19 -15.04 15.83 -8.48
N MET A 20 -13.80 15.96 -8.99
CA MET A 20 -13.05 14.83 -9.55
C MET A 20 -12.82 13.73 -8.51
N LEU A 21 -12.48 14.09 -7.27
CA LEU A 21 -12.30 13.12 -6.19
C LEU A 21 -13.62 12.52 -5.75
N GLN A 22 -14.70 13.30 -5.66
CA GLN A 22 -16.00 12.83 -5.20
C GLN A 22 -16.56 11.75 -6.13
N THR A 23 -16.55 11.96 -7.44
CA THR A 23 -17.02 10.98 -8.43
C THR A 23 -16.23 9.66 -8.30
N ARG A 24 -14.91 9.75 -8.24
CA ARG A 24 -14.06 8.56 -8.06
C ARG A 24 -14.30 7.84 -6.74
N LEU A 25 -14.45 8.57 -5.63
CA LEU A 25 -14.70 7.99 -4.32
C LEU A 25 -16.04 7.26 -4.24
N ILE A 26 -17.08 7.75 -4.93
CA ILE A 26 -18.38 7.06 -5.03
C ILE A 26 -18.18 5.70 -5.72
N GLN A 27 -17.53 5.69 -6.88
CA GLN A 27 -17.25 4.45 -7.63
C GLN A 27 -16.40 3.47 -6.80
N TRP A 28 -15.34 3.95 -6.14
CA TRP A 28 -14.44 3.09 -5.37
C TRP A 28 -15.08 2.53 -4.09
N ARG A 29 -16.06 3.23 -3.53
CA ARG A 29 -16.85 2.72 -2.39
C ARG A 29 -17.82 1.63 -2.80
N ALA A 30 -18.43 1.76 -3.98
CA ALA A 30 -19.35 0.76 -4.51
C ALA A 30 -18.62 -0.50 -5.00
N GLY A 31 -17.40 -0.34 -5.53
CA GLY A 31 -16.60 -1.45 -6.06
C GLY A 31 -16.03 -2.38 -5.01
N GLU A 32 -15.25 -3.34 -5.46
CA GLU A 32 -14.58 -4.34 -4.62
C GLU A 32 -13.50 -3.74 -3.70
N SER A 33 -13.10 -4.50 -2.68
CA SER A 33 -12.06 -4.09 -1.74
C SER A 33 -10.65 -4.16 -2.32
N ALA A 34 -10.44 -5.02 -3.31
CA ALA A 34 -9.21 -5.19 -4.06
C ALA A 34 -9.54 -5.25 -5.56
N THR A 35 -9.04 -4.31 -6.34
CA THR A 35 -9.30 -4.20 -7.78
C THR A 35 -7.98 -4.03 -8.52
N VAL A 36 -7.72 -4.83 -9.53
CA VAL A 36 -6.59 -4.62 -10.44
C VAL A 36 -6.86 -3.39 -11.30
N VAL A 37 -5.85 -2.57 -11.50
CA VAL A 37 -5.93 -1.32 -12.27
C VAL A 37 -4.90 -1.37 -13.38
N ASP A 38 -5.32 -1.11 -14.60
CA ASP A 38 -4.45 -1.18 -15.79
C ASP A 38 -3.30 -0.16 -15.73
N LYS A 39 -3.60 1.03 -15.23
CA LYS A 39 -2.63 2.12 -15.13
C LYS A 39 -2.67 2.77 -13.75
N PRO A 40 -1.51 3.05 -13.14
CA PRO A 40 -1.46 3.76 -11.87
C PRO A 40 -2.06 5.16 -12.02
N LEU A 41 -2.92 5.54 -11.10
CA LEU A 41 -3.60 6.84 -11.14
C LEU A 41 -2.63 8.00 -10.89
N ARG A 42 -1.63 7.77 -10.03
CA ARG A 42 -0.55 8.72 -9.75
C ARG A 42 0.75 8.21 -10.35
N LEU A 43 0.92 8.45 -11.65
CA LEU A 43 2.10 7.98 -12.38
C LEU A 43 3.42 8.60 -11.85
N ASP A 44 3.38 9.85 -11.42
CA ASP A 44 4.49 10.54 -10.74
C ASP A 44 4.99 9.75 -9.53
N ARG A 45 4.04 9.35 -8.68
CA ARG A 45 4.35 8.63 -7.45
C ARG A 45 4.71 7.17 -7.71
N ALA A 46 3.99 6.51 -8.62
CA ALA A 46 4.25 5.11 -8.96
C ALA A 46 5.68 4.93 -9.49
N ARG A 47 6.12 5.79 -10.41
CA ARG A 47 7.48 5.72 -10.97
C ARG A 47 8.57 6.02 -9.95
N THR A 48 8.36 7.00 -9.08
CA THR A 48 9.29 7.29 -7.96
C THR A 48 9.44 6.08 -7.02
N LEU A 49 8.42 5.22 -6.93
CA LEU A 49 8.41 4.01 -6.11
C LEU A 49 8.86 2.75 -6.84
N GLY A 50 9.33 2.87 -8.09
CA GLY A 50 9.91 1.80 -8.86
C GLY A 50 8.97 1.14 -9.89
N TYR A 51 7.76 1.66 -10.10
CA TYR A 51 6.86 1.15 -11.13
C TYR A 51 7.44 1.34 -12.53
N LYS A 52 7.38 0.30 -13.35
CA LYS A 52 7.67 0.33 -14.78
C LYS A 52 6.48 -0.21 -15.56
N ALA A 53 6.16 0.43 -16.71
CA ALA A 53 5.07 -0.01 -17.58
C ALA A 53 5.54 -1.16 -18.48
N LYS A 54 5.80 -2.33 -17.90
CA LYS A 54 6.19 -3.56 -18.60
C LYS A 54 5.50 -4.77 -17.98
N LYS A 55 5.48 -5.88 -18.69
CA LYS A 55 4.95 -7.15 -18.20
C LYS A 55 5.61 -7.54 -16.86
N GLY A 56 4.84 -8.15 -15.98
CA GLY A 56 5.28 -8.51 -14.63
C GLY A 56 5.03 -7.44 -13.55
N PHE A 57 4.62 -6.21 -13.92
CA PHE A 57 4.12 -5.23 -12.96
C PHE A 57 2.60 -5.21 -12.94
N VAL A 58 2.01 -5.27 -11.77
CA VAL A 58 0.57 -5.20 -11.54
C VAL A 58 0.29 -4.11 -10.50
N VAL A 59 -0.70 -3.28 -10.76
CA VAL A 59 -1.15 -2.27 -9.80
C VAL A 59 -2.50 -2.69 -9.26
N VAL A 60 -2.62 -2.74 -7.93
CA VAL A 60 -3.84 -3.14 -7.24
C VAL A 60 -4.32 -1.99 -6.37
N ARG A 61 -5.56 -1.56 -6.56
CA ARG A 61 -6.21 -0.60 -5.67
C ARG A 61 -6.87 -1.32 -4.51
N ILE A 62 -6.48 -0.96 -3.30
CA ILE A 62 -7.01 -1.55 -2.06
C ILE A 62 -7.76 -0.50 -1.25
N ARG A 63 -8.98 -0.87 -0.84
CA ARG A 63 -9.80 -0.10 0.09
C ARG A 63 -9.56 -0.59 1.52
N VAL A 64 -9.20 0.31 2.42
CA VAL A 64 -8.98 0.03 3.83
C VAL A 64 -9.93 0.85 4.69
N LYS A 65 -10.71 0.20 5.54
CA LYS A 65 -11.59 0.88 6.49
C LYS A 65 -10.75 1.66 7.51
N ARG A 66 -11.13 2.90 7.78
CA ARG A 66 -10.51 3.78 8.78
C ARG A 66 -11.16 3.56 10.15
N GLY A 67 -10.48 4.03 11.18
CA GLY A 67 -10.94 3.95 12.57
C GLY A 67 -10.18 2.91 13.39
N GLY A 68 -10.52 2.85 14.67
CA GLY A 68 -9.98 1.87 15.59
C GLY A 68 -10.53 0.46 15.33
N ARG A 69 -9.83 -0.55 15.81
CA ARG A 69 -10.29 -1.93 15.77
C ARG A 69 -10.81 -2.34 17.14
N LYS A 70 -12.11 -2.62 17.21
CA LYS A 70 -12.70 -3.24 18.40
C LYS A 70 -12.19 -4.67 18.51
N ARG A 71 -11.58 -5.03 19.64
CA ARG A 71 -11.20 -6.41 19.91
C ARG A 71 -12.34 -7.13 20.63
N PRO A 72 -12.52 -8.45 20.40
CA PRO A 72 -13.48 -9.22 21.17
C PRO A 72 -13.14 -9.14 22.66
N ARG A 73 -14.16 -9.03 23.48
CA ARG A 73 -14.04 -9.11 24.95
C ARG A 73 -13.77 -10.55 25.35
N HIS A 74 -13.03 -10.72 26.41
CA HIS A 74 -12.90 -12.02 27.08
C HIS A 74 -14.22 -12.33 27.80
N GLU A 75 -14.79 -13.48 27.55
CA GLU A 75 -16.10 -13.87 28.08
C GLU A 75 -15.99 -14.51 29.48
N HIS A 76 -14.82 -15.04 29.84
CA HIS A 76 -14.61 -15.76 31.10
C HIS A 76 -13.47 -15.12 31.92
N GLY A 77 -13.79 -14.77 33.20
CA GLY A 77 -12.86 -14.30 34.21
C GLY A 77 -12.45 -12.82 34.11
N ARG A 78 -11.79 -12.34 35.19
CA ARG A 78 -11.32 -10.95 35.32
C ARG A 78 -9.92 -10.73 34.73
N MET A 79 -9.69 -11.03 33.49
CA MET A 79 -8.38 -10.77 32.88
C MET A 79 -8.19 -9.27 32.57
N SER A 80 -7.95 -8.44 33.58
CA SER A 80 -7.83 -6.97 33.46
C SER A 80 -6.80 -6.54 32.42
N ARG A 81 -5.68 -7.25 32.28
CA ARG A 81 -4.65 -6.97 31.26
C ARG A 81 -5.10 -7.29 29.81
N LYS A 82 -6.09 -8.15 29.62
CA LYS A 82 -6.60 -8.56 28.30
C LYS A 82 -7.91 -7.89 27.92
N GLN A 83 -8.61 -7.25 28.86
CA GLN A 83 -9.90 -6.59 28.63
C GLN A 83 -9.81 -5.22 27.94
N HIS A 84 -8.63 -4.80 27.54
CA HIS A 84 -8.43 -3.55 26.82
C HIS A 84 -9.12 -3.56 25.45
N ILE A 85 -10.27 -2.89 25.36
CA ILE A 85 -10.98 -2.66 24.08
C ILE A 85 -10.29 -1.64 23.18
N ARG A 86 -9.37 -0.85 23.69
CA ARG A 86 -8.65 0.22 22.97
C ARG A 86 -7.30 -0.21 22.40
N LYS A 87 -7.03 -1.50 22.26
CA LYS A 87 -5.78 -1.94 21.62
C LYS A 87 -5.77 -1.53 20.15
N ILE A 88 -4.83 -0.66 19.80
CA ILE A 88 -4.60 -0.19 18.45
C ILE A 88 -3.78 -1.25 17.70
N LEU A 89 -4.13 -1.47 16.42
CA LEU A 89 -3.31 -2.26 15.52
C LEU A 89 -1.97 -1.51 15.33
N LYS A 90 -0.84 -2.14 15.68
CA LYS A 90 0.49 -1.53 15.51
C LYS A 90 0.93 -1.50 14.02
N MET A 91 0.00 -1.19 13.12
CA MET A 91 0.20 -1.18 11.67
C MET A 91 -0.51 0.04 11.09
N ASN A 92 0.18 0.78 10.22
CA ASN A 92 -0.48 1.85 9.47
C ASN A 92 -1.39 1.27 8.38
N TYR A 93 -2.37 2.04 7.92
CA TYR A 93 -3.33 1.59 6.91
C TYR A 93 -2.68 1.22 5.58
N GLN A 94 -1.58 1.87 5.24
CA GLN A 94 -0.82 1.56 4.02
C GLN A 94 -0.22 0.15 4.08
N TRP A 95 0.37 -0.24 5.21
CA TRP A 95 0.87 -1.60 5.41
C TRP A 95 -0.26 -2.63 5.44
N VAL A 96 -1.41 -2.28 6.04
CA VAL A 96 -2.62 -3.14 5.99
C VAL A 96 -3.06 -3.35 4.54
N ALA A 97 -3.01 -2.31 3.68
CA ALA A 97 -3.32 -2.43 2.26
C ALA A 97 -2.34 -3.38 1.55
N GLU A 98 -1.05 -3.26 1.82
CA GLU A 98 -0.02 -4.15 1.27
C GLU A 98 -0.24 -5.62 1.64
N ILE A 99 -0.56 -5.91 2.90
CA ILE A 99 -0.85 -7.28 3.36
C ILE A 99 -2.12 -7.82 2.68
N ARG A 100 -3.16 -7.00 2.55
CA ARG A 100 -4.38 -7.43 1.86
C ARG A 100 -4.12 -7.74 0.39
N ALA A 101 -3.36 -6.91 -0.31
CA ALA A 101 -2.95 -7.18 -1.68
C ALA A 101 -2.17 -8.50 -1.78
N ALA A 102 -1.18 -8.72 -0.90
CA ALA A 102 -0.41 -9.95 -0.86
C ALA A 102 -1.24 -11.21 -0.56
N ASN A 103 -2.32 -11.08 0.20
CA ASN A 103 -3.25 -12.19 0.46
C ASN A 103 -4.16 -12.50 -0.73
N HIS A 104 -4.55 -11.49 -1.51
CA HIS A 104 -5.36 -11.68 -2.72
C HIS A 104 -4.53 -12.25 -3.89
N PHE A 105 -3.27 -11.86 -4.00
CA PHE A 105 -2.38 -12.21 -5.10
C PHE A 105 -1.12 -12.90 -4.57
N THR A 106 -1.25 -14.18 -4.23
CA THR A 106 -0.19 -14.97 -3.57
C THR A 106 1.02 -15.24 -4.45
N ASN A 107 0.86 -15.17 -5.76
CA ASN A 107 1.92 -15.31 -6.78
C ASN A 107 2.68 -14.01 -7.04
N LEU A 108 2.23 -12.88 -6.49
CA LEU A 108 2.86 -11.58 -6.68
C LEU A 108 3.52 -11.10 -5.40
N GLU A 109 4.66 -10.43 -5.53
CA GLU A 109 5.32 -9.78 -4.40
C GLU A 109 5.07 -8.27 -4.38
N VAL A 110 4.86 -7.72 -3.20
CA VAL A 110 4.62 -6.28 -3.02
C VAL A 110 5.94 -5.53 -3.15
N LEU A 111 6.06 -4.64 -4.12
CA LEU A 111 7.19 -3.73 -4.27
C LEU A 111 7.06 -2.55 -3.31
N ASN A 112 5.99 -1.80 -3.46
CA ASN A 112 5.70 -0.59 -2.66
C ASN A 112 4.22 -0.20 -2.80
N SER A 113 3.80 0.87 -2.11
CA SER A 113 2.43 1.36 -2.15
C SER A 113 2.37 2.87 -1.92
N TYR A 114 1.23 3.50 -2.20
CA TYR A 114 0.97 4.90 -1.91
C TYR A 114 -0.52 5.17 -1.73
N LEU A 115 -0.82 6.26 -1.01
CA LEU A 115 -2.17 6.75 -0.81
C LEU A 115 -2.63 7.51 -2.06
N ILE A 116 -3.85 7.20 -2.53
CA ILE A 116 -4.51 7.93 -3.61
C ILE A 116 -5.48 8.96 -3.03
N ALA A 117 -6.39 8.49 -2.18
CA ALA A 117 -7.41 9.32 -1.56
C ALA A 117 -7.85 8.74 -0.21
N LYS A 118 -8.53 9.57 0.57
CA LYS A 118 -9.18 9.16 1.82
C LYS A 118 -10.52 9.87 1.94
N ASP A 119 -11.49 9.19 2.50
CA ASP A 119 -12.76 9.77 2.94
C ASP A 119 -13.00 9.56 4.44
N GLY A 120 -14.20 9.82 4.94
CA GLY A 120 -14.56 9.60 6.34
C GLY A 120 -14.45 8.15 6.78
N LYS A 121 -14.79 7.19 5.93
CA LYS A 121 -14.87 5.76 6.25
C LYS A 121 -13.68 4.95 5.75
N TYR A 122 -13.05 5.34 4.63
CA TYR A 122 -12.06 4.53 3.93
C TYR A 122 -10.80 5.34 3.55
N GLY A 123 -9.69 4.63 3.44
CA GLY A 123 -8.49 5.05 2.74
C GLY A 123 -8.30 4.17 1.52
N PHE A 124 -7.93 4.77 0.39
CA PHE A 124 -7.68 4.09 -0.89
C PHE A 124 -6.19 4.15 -1.20
N TYR A 125 -5.61 2.99 -1.43
CA TYR A 125 -4.19 2.82 -1.69
C TYR A 125 -4.00 2.09 -3.00
N GLU A 126 -3.01 2.49 -3.79
CA GLU A 126 -2.48 1.68 -4.87
C GLU A 126 -1.24 0.94 -4.38
N VAL A 127 -1.24 -0.36 -4.59
CA VAL A 127 -0.14 -1.26 -4.26
C VAL A 127 0.50 -1.72 -5.56
N ILE A 128 1.78 -1.47 -5.71
CA ILE A 128 2.58 -1.92 -6.84
C ILE A 128 3.08 -3.33 -6.50
N MET A 129 2.67 -4.29 -7.30
CA MET A 129 3.05 -5.69 -7.17
C MET A 129 3.88 -6.12 -8.38
N VAL A 130 4.73 -7.11 -8.17
CA VAL A 130 5.64 -7.62 -9.19
C VAL A 130 5.55 -9.14 -9.19
N ASP A 131 5.50 -9.71 -10.38
CA ASP A 131 5.55 -11.16 -10.60
C ASP A 131 7.02 -11.60 -10.66
N PRO A 132 7.51 -12.32 -9.64
CA PRO A 132 8.91 -12.74 -9.59
C PRO A 132 9.25 -13.83 -10.61
N ASP A 133 8.24 -14.50 -11.19
CA ASP A 133 8.46 -15.61 -12.13
C ASP A 133 8.58 -15.14 -13.59
N LYS A 134 8.17 -13.90 -13.88
CA LYS A 134 8.26 -13.35 -15.23
C LYS A 134 9.70 -13.12 -15.67
N PRO A 135 10.07 -13.54 -16.89
CA PRO A 135 11.42 -13.36 -17.44
C PRO A 135 11.81 -11.86 -17.54
N GLU A 136 10.85 -10.99 -17.83
CA GLU A 136 11.06 -9.54 -17.89
C GLU A 136 11.51 -8.96 -16.55
N ILE A 137 11.15 -9.59 -15.45
CA ILE A 137 11.57 -9.17 -14.10
C ILE A 137 12.90 -9.81 -13.72
N LYS A 138 13.08 -11.11 -14.02
CA LYS A 138 14.33 -11.83 -13.74
C LYS A 138 15.53 -11.22 -14.46
N ASN A 139 15.33 -10.74 -15.68
CA ASN A 139 16.38 -10.14 -16.52
C ASN A 139 16.58 -8.62 -16.27
N ASP A 140 15.75 -7.99 -15.42
CA ASP A 140 15.91 -6.56 -15.11
C ASP A 140 16.92 -6.36 -13.98
N PRO A 141 18.10 -5.76 -14.24
CA PRO A 141 19.12 -5.56 -13.21
C PRO A 141 18.62 -4.79 -11.99
N THR A 142 17.64 -3.88 -12.19
CA THR A 142 17.09 -3.05 -11.13
C THR A 142 16.01 -3.75 -10.30
N MET A 143 15.42 -4.86 -10.83
CA MET A 143 14.30 -5.55 -10.18
C MET A 143 14.61 -7.00 -9.79
N LYS A 144 15.67 -7.59 -10.33
CA LYS A 144 16.09 -8.99 -10.09
C LYS A 144 16.11 -9.37 -8.61
N TRP A 145 16.46 -8.44 -7.73
CA TRP A 145 16.52 -8.66 -6.28
C TRP A 145 15.19 -9.12 -5.66
N ILE A 146 14.02 -8.79 -6.28
CA ILE A 146 12.71 -9.19 -5.75
C ILE A 146 12.44 -10.69 -5.98
N CYS A 147 13.13 -11.31 -6.94
CA CYS A 147 13.00 -12.72 -7.28
C CYS A 147 13.67 -13.63 -6.24
N ASP A 148 14.57 -13.09 -5.42
CA ASP A 148 15.27 -13.88 -4.40
C ASP A 148 14.29 -14.39 -3.35
N GLY A 149 14.47 -15.63 -2.90
CA GLY A 149 13.67 -16.24 -1.84
C GLY A 149 13.65 -15.44 -0.54
N ALA A 150 14.74 -14.72 -0.25
CA ALA A 150 14.85 -13.79 0.87
C ALA A 150 13.83 -12.63 0.82
N ASN A 151 13.27 -12.32 -0.34
CA ASN A 151 12.27 -11.25 -0.52
C ASN A 151 10.82 -11.75 -0.55
N ARG A 152 10.59 -13.06 -0.46
CA ARG A 152 9.23 -13.62 -0.44
C ARG A 152 8.45 -13.18 0.79
N LYS A 153 7.15 -12.91 0.61
CA LYS A 153 6.20 -12.45 1.64
C LYS A 153 6.69 -11.20 2.38
N ARG A 154 7.39 -10.31 1.69
CA ARG A 154 8.02 -9.12 2.28
C ARG A 154 7.04 -8.18 2.97
N ALA A 155 5.81 -8.07 2.52
CA ALA A 155 4.77 -7.29 3.19
C ALA A 155 4.43 -7.87 4.58
N HIS A 156 4.26 -9.19 4.70
CA HIS A 156 3.97 -9.87 5.96
C HIS A 156 5.13 -9.76 6.96
N ARG A 157 6.36 -9.86 6.47
CA ARG A 157 7.57 -9.75 7.29
C ARG A 157 7.96 -8.32 7.67
N GLY A 158 7.19 -7.33 7.20
CA GLY A 158 7.43 -5.95 7.55
C GLY A 158 8.66 -5.31 6.87
N LEU A 159 9.03 -5.76 5.68
CA LEU A 159 10.21 -5.30 4.93
C LEU A 159 9.90 -4.13 3.97
N THR A 160 8.63 -3.86 3.69
CA THR A 160 8.21 -2.75 2.84
C THR A 160 8.45 -1.39 3.50
N SER A 161 8.47 -0.34 2.71
CA SER A 161 8.65 1.03 3.20
C SER A 161 7.62 1.43 4.24
N ALA A 162 6.33 1.12 3.99
CA ALA A 162 5.23 1.41 4.90
C ALA A 162 5.36 0.63 6.22
N ALA A 163 5.74 -0.64 6.13
CA ALA A 163 5.94 -1.50 7.29
C ALA A 163 7.13 -1.06 8.14
N LYS A 164 8.28 -0.73 7.52
CA LYS A 164 9.44 -0.20 8.23
C LYS A 164 9.11 1.10 8.98
N LYS A 165 8.30 1.99 8.37
CA LYS A 165 7.81 3.21 9.04
C LYS A 165 6.94 2.88 10.24
N SER A 166 6.04 1.91 10.12
CA SER A 166 5.15 1.48 11.20
C SER A 166 5.90 0.84 12.37
N ARG A 167 7.01 0.16 12.08
CA ARG A 167 7.89 -0.47 13.06
C ARG A 167 8.90 0.50 13.71
N GLY A 168 8.89 1.78 13.32
CA GLY A 168 9.82 2.78 13.84
C GLY A 168 11.23 2.74 13.27
N LEU A 169 11.49 1.89 12.26
CA LEU A 169 12.83 1.70 11.68
C LEU A 169 13.29 2.85 10.75
N ARG A 170 12.45 3.85 10.55
CA ARG A 170 12.73 5.04 9.72
C ARG A 170 12.70 6.35 10.51
N THR A 171 12.73 6.30 11.82
CA THR A 171 12.83 7.49 12.67
C THR A 171 14.28 7.81 12.94
N LYS A 172 14.66 9.10 12.91
CA LYS A 172 16.02 9.57 13.20
C LYS A 172 16.57 9.12 14.56
N ARG A 173 15.71 8.67 15.50
CA ARG A 173 16.11 8.15 16.82
C ARG A 173 16.81 6.79 16.78
N ASN A 174 16.75 6.06 15.67
CA ASN A 174 17.37 4.74 15.54
C ASN A 174 18.67 4.78 14.73
N THR A 175 19.29 5.94 14.56
CA THR A 175 20.60 6.14 13.95
C THR A 175 21.68 6.46 14.99
N LEU A 176 21.53 5.94 16.21
CA LEU A 176 22.59 5.90 17.22
C LEU A 176 23.18 4.50 17.26
#